data_876d4827aa2167256f88e2d7ea9b9857
#
_entry.id   876d4827aa2167256f88e2d7ea9b9857
#
_cell.length_a   1.000
_cell.length_b   1.000
_cell.length_c   1.000
_cell.angle_alpha   90.00
_cell.angle_beta   90.00
_cell.angle_gamma   90.00
#
_symmetry.space_group_name_H-M   'P 1'
#
loop_
_entity.id
_entity.type
_entity.pdbx_description
1 polymer ?
#
loop_
_entity_poly.entity_id
_entity_poly.type
_entity_poly.pdbx_seq_one_letter_code
_entity_poly.pdbx_strand_id
1 'polypeptide(L)'
;MYFSFNSDLLPHISFMNKCTTPANWIHPRRTSSEYILFIVLSGEMYLQEDDSRHILKAGDYIFLQPGHMHCGYQASQCEYYYIHFQSECLTGWDCHEIPQIMQ
;
A
#
# COMPACT_ATOMS: atom_id res chain seq x y z
N MET A 1 7.45 9.05 6.46
CA MET A 1 8.00 7.73 6.77
C MET A 1 8.60 7.08 5.54
N TYR A 2 9.62 6.29 5.73
CA TYR A 2 10.31 5.55 4.67
C TYR A 2 10.38 4.08 5.03
N PHE A 3 10.31 3.21 4.02
CA PHE A 3 10.68 1.82 4.16
C PHE A 3 12.15 1.64 3.80
N SER A 4 12.83 0.82 4.58
CA SER A 4 14.23 0.47 4.34
C SER A 4 14.31 -1.00 3.95
N PHE A 5 14.98 -1.27 2.85
CA PHE A 5 15.19 -2.62 2.34
C PHE A 5 16.68 -2.95 2.34
N ASN A 6 16.99 -4.17 2.79
CA ASN A 6 18.33 -4.70 2.56
C ASN A 6 18.39 -5.18 1.10
N SER A 7 19.32 -4.65 0.32
CA SER A 7 19.46 -4.98 -1.09
C SER A 7 19.86 -6.44 -1.35
N ASP A 8 20.39 -7.13 -0.36
CA ASP A 8 20.75 -8.54 -0.45
C ASP A 8 19.58 -9.47 -0.16
N LEU A 9 18.45 -8.94 0.34
CA LEU A 9 17.25 -9.69 0.67
C LEU A 9 16.11 -9.25 -0.23
N LEU A 10 15.56 -10.19 -0.98
CA LEU A 10 14.41 -9.93 -1.84
C LEU A 10 13.12 -10.05 -1.04
N PRO A 11 12.13 -9.17 -1.26
CA PRO A 11 10.80 -9.35 -0.69
C PRO A 11 10.18 -10.65 -1.18
N HIS A 12 9.48 -11.33 -0.28
CA HIS A 12 8.69 -12.50 -0.64
C HIS A 12 7.26 -12.08 -0.95
N ILE A 13 6.88 -12.14 -2.22
CA ILE A 13 5.51 -11.82 -2.66
C ILE A 13 4.63 -13.04 -2.43
N SER A 14 3.62 -12.90 -1.56
CA SER A 14 2.68 -13.96 -1.27
C SER A 14 1.43 -13.90 -2.15
N PHE A 15 1.03 -12.70 -2.57
CA PHE A 15 -0.15 -12.52 -3.39
C PHE A 15 -0.09 -11.20 -4.15
N MET A 16 -0.56 -11.21 -5.40
CA MET A 16 -0.61 -10.01 -6.23
C MET A 16 -1.82 -10.11 -7.16
N ASN A 17 -2.58 -9.03 -7.28
CA ASN A 17 -3.70 -8.96 -8.20
C ASN A 17 -4.05 -7.52 -8.55
N LYS A 18 -4.93 -7.38 -9.53
CA LYS A 18 -5.48 -6.11 -9.98
C LYS A 18 -6.96 -6.05 -9.61
N CYS A 19 -7.40 -4.91 -9.11
CA CYS A 19 -8.79 -4.67 -8.76
C CYS A 19 -9.32 -3.47 -9.52
N THR A 20 -10.53 -3.61 -10.05
CA THR A 20 -11.30 -2.51 -10.64
C THR A 20 -12.58 -2.36 -9.83
N THR A 21 -12.84 -1.15 -9.31
CA THR A 21 -13.93 -0.93 -8.37
C THR A 21 -15.07 -0.13 -9.01
N PRO A 22 -16.32 -0.38 -8.59
CA PRO A 22 -17.45 0.46 -8.99
C PRO A 22 -17.44 1.79 -8.21
N ALA A 23 -18.25 2.76 -8.66
CA ALA A 23 -18.26 4.11 -8.10
C ALA A 23 -18.69 4.18 -6.62
N ASN A 24 -19.42 3.18 -6.14
CA ASN A 24 -19.88 3.12 -4.76
C ASN A 24 -19.00 2.27 -3.84
N TRP A 25 -17.82 1.90 -4.32
CA TRP A 25 -16.91 1.06 -3.55
C TRP A 25 -16.18 1.86 -2.48
N ILE A 26 -16.11 1.27 -1.29
CA ILE A 26 -15.30 1.75 -0.17
C ILE A 26 -14.46 0.56 0.29
N HIS A 27 -13.15 0.74 0.40
CA HIS A 27 -12.26 -0.33 0.85
C HIS A 27 -12.69 -0.83 2.24
N PRO A 28 -12.92 -2.14 2.42
CA PRO A 28 -13.30 -2.67 3.73
C PRO A 28 -12.17 -2.48 4.75
N ARG A 29 -12.57 -2.39 6.02
CA ARG A 29 -11.62 -2.27 7.12
C ARG A 29 -10.90 -3.59 7.32
N ARG A 30 -9.56 -3.55 7.32
CA ARG A 30 -8.71 -4.73 7.46
C ARG A 30 -7.44 -4.41 8.22
N THR A 31 -6.85 -5.45 8.79
CA THR A 31 -5.50 -5.44 9.35
C THR A 31 -4.77 -6.64 8.78
N SER A 32 -3.63 -6.41 8.15
CA SER A 32 -2.83 -7.48 7.56
C SER A 32 -1.59 -7.76 8.39
N SER A 33 -1.15 -9.00 8.41
CA SER A 33 0.14 -9.39 8.99
C SER A 33 1.31 -9.18 8.02
N GLU A 34 1.01 -8.82 6.78
CA GLU A 34 1.99 -8.58 5.73
C GLU A 34 2.01 -7.11 5.33
N TYR A 35 3.09 -6.67 4.68
CA TYR A 35 3.10 -5.41 3.96
C TYR A 35 2.16 -5.51 2.76
N ILE A 36 1.49 -4.41 2.44
CA ILE A 36 0.67 -4.31 1.25
C ILE A 36 1.10 -3.06 0.47
N LEU A 37 1.42 -3.26 -0.80
CA LEU A 37 1.66 -2.16 -1.71
C LEU A 37 0.42 -1.97 -2.57
N PHE A 38 -0.15 -0.76 -2.56
CA PHE A 38 -1.18 -0.33 -3.50
C PHE A 38 -0.56 0.61 -4.52
N ILE A 39 -0.84 0.35 -5.80
CA ILE A 39 -0.45 1.23 -6.91
C ILE A 39 -1.72 1.58 -7.67
N VAL A 40 -2.11 2.84 -7.67
CA VAL A 40 -3.32 3.29 -8.36
C VAL A 40 -3.01 3.53 -9.84
N LEU A 41 -3.80 2.90 -10.70
CA LEU A 41 -3.65 3.00 -12.16
C LEU A 41 -4.58 4.04 -12.75
N SER A 42 -5.81 4.15 -12.23
CA SER A 42 -6.80 5.12 -12.70
C SER A 42 -7.78 5.44 -11.59
N GLY A 43 -8.45 6.58 -11.71
CA GLY A 43 -9.41 7.06 -10.72
C GLY A 43 -8.75 7.57 -9.46
N GLU A 44 -9.48 7.48 -8.34
CA GLU A 44 -9.02 7.96 -7.04
C GLU A 44 -9.35 6.92 -5.97
N MET A 45 -8.44 6.76 -5.02
CA MET A 45 -8.64 5.91 -3.85
C MET A 45 -8.52 6.75 -2.60
N TYR A 46 -9.53 6.68 -1.73
CA TYR A 46 -9.56 7.36 -0.44
C TYR A 46 -9.26 6.33 0.63
N LEU A 47 -8.02 6.31 1.11
CA LEU A 47 -7.51 5.28 1.99
C LEU A 47 -7.02 5.87 3.31
N GLN A 48 -7.35 5.20 4.40
CA GLN A 48 -6.89 5.55 5.73
C GLN A 48 -6.05 4.40 6.30
N GLU A 49 -4.89 4.75 6.84
CA GLU A 49 -4.07 3.83 7.64
C GLU A 49 -3.99 4.40 9.05
N ASP A 50 -4.50 3.64 10.04
CA ASP A 50 -4.71 4.13 11.41
C ASP A 50 -5.43 5.50 11.40
N ASP A 51 -4.79 6.57 11.84
CA ASP A 51 -5.38 7.92 11.86
C ASP A 51 -4.99 8.77 10.65
N SER A 52 -4.20 8.23 9.73
CA SER A 52 -3.70 8.97 8.57
C SER A 52 -4.55 8.72 7.33
N ARG A 53 -5.07 9.77 6.72
CA ARG A 53 -5.89 9.72 5.52
C ARG A 53 -5.11 10.16 4.30
N HIS A 54 -5.30 9.44 3.20
CA HIS A 54 -4.61 9.68 1.94
C HIS A 54 -5.60 9.67 0.79
N ILE A 55 -5.33 10.50 -0.20
CA ILE A 55 -6.02 10.48 -1.50
C ILE A 55 -4.97 10.06 -2.52
N LEU A 56 -5.18 8.89 -3.12
CA LEU A 56 -4.27 8.34 -4.11
C LEU A 56 -4.90 8.48 -5.49
N LYS A 57 -4.14 9.00 -6.44
CA LYS A 57 -4.55 9.17 -7.82
C LYS A 57 -3.69 8.30 -8.73
N ALA A 58 -4.01 8.28 -10.01
CA ALA A 58 -3.24 7.51 -10.99
C ALA A 58 -1.74 7.81 -10.89
N GLY A 59 -0.93 6.78 -10.75
CA GLY A 59 0.51 6.87 -10.58
C GLY A 59 0.99 6.94 -9.14
N ASP A 60 0.08 7.11 -8.17
CA ASP A 60 0.43 7.14 -6.75
C ASP A 60 0.53 5.72 -6.19
N TYR A 61 1.34 5.56 -5.17
CA TYR A 61 1.43 4.31 -4.43
C TYR A 61 1.50 4.56 -2.92
N ILE A 62 1.16 3.53 -2.15
CA ILE A 62 1.34 3.50 -0.70
C ILE A 62 1.76 2.11 -0.24
N PHE A 63 2.68 2.05 0.72
CA PHE A 63 2.99 0.84 1.46
C PHE A 63 2.24 0.85 2.79
N LEU A 64 1.35 -0.12 2.98
CA LEU A 64 0.67 -0.33 4.25
C LEU A 64 1.50 -1.26 5.13
N GLN A 65 1.61 -0.92 6.40
CA GLN A 65 2.44 -1.63 7.35
C GLN A 65 1.72 -2.80 8.00
N PRO A 66 2.42 -3.90 8.30
CA PRO A 66 1.84 -5.00 9.07
C PRO A 66 1.31 -4.51 10.42
N GLY A 67 0.17 -5.03 10.82
CA GLY A 67 -0.45 -4.71 12.11
C GLY A 67 -1.19 -3.37 12.17
N HIS A 68 -1.12 -2.55 11.14
CA HIS A 68 -1.86 -1.30 11.05
C HIS A 68 -3.22 -1.52 10.40
N MET A 69 -4.25 -0.90 10.95
CA MET A 69 -5.58 -0.94 10.36
C MET A 69 -5.60 -0.05 9.12
N HIS A 70 -6.25 -0.53 8.06
CA HIS A 70 -6.52 0.29 6.89
C HIS A 70 -7.97 0.12 6.44
N CYS A 71 -8.53 1.18 5.86
CA CYS A 71 -9.89 1.19 5.32
C CYS A 71 -10.06 2.33 4.34
N GLY A 72 -11.12 2.25 3.53
CA GLY A 72 -11.60 3.42 2.80
C GLY A 72 -12.41 4.34 3.71
N TYR A 73 -12.47 5.61 3.36
CA TYR A 73 -13.29 6.58 4.09
C TYR A 73 -14.24 7.35 3.18
N GLN A 74 -14.17 7.13 1.89
CA GLN A 74 -15.06 7.73 0.90
C GLN A 74 -15.19 6.79 -0.29
N ALA A 75 -16.40 6.70 -0.84
CA ALA A 75 -16.66 5.91 -2.04
C ALA A 75 -15.95 6.50 -3.25
N SER A 76 -15.38 5.63 -4.07
CA SER A 76 -14.68 6.05 -5.28
C SER A 76 -14.53 4.90 -6.26
N GLN A 77 -14.41 5.25 -7.53
CA GLN A 77 -14.04 4.31 -8.58
C GLN A 77 -12.56 4.41 -8.83
N CYS A 78 -11.87 3.26 -8.85
CA CYS A 78 -10.46 3.21 -9.17
C CYS A 78 -10.08 1.85 -9.73
N GLU A 79 -8.92 1.81 -10.33
CA GLU A 79 -8.25 0.60 -10.76
C GLU A 79 -6.87 0.61 -10.11
N TYR A 80 -6.51 -0.48 -9.43
CA TYR A 80 -5.27 -0.53 -8.70
C TYR A 80 -4.72 -1.94 -8.64
N TYR A 81 -3.38 -2.03 -8.51
CA TYR A 81 -2.70 -3.25 -8.10
C TYR A 81 -2.58 -3.30 -6.60
N TYR A 82 -2.73 -4.49 -6.02
CA TYR A 82 -2.38 -4.74 -4.63
C TYR A 82 -1.44 -5.94 -4.55
N ILE A 83 -0.39 -5.75 -3.77
CA ILE A 83 0.70 -6.71 -3.64
C ILE A 83 0.94 -6.95 -2.17
N HIS A 84 0.71 -8.19 -1.71
CA HIS A 84 1.02 -8.62 -0.36
C HIS A 84 2.41 -9.22 -0.34
N PHE A 85 3.26 -8.75 0.55
CA PHE A 85 4.62 -9.25 0.62
C PHE A 85 5.15 -9.22 2.04
N GLN A 86 6.19 -10.02 2.28
CA GLN A 86 6.96 -10.03 3.50
C GLN A 86 8.36 -9.51 3.16
N SER A 87 8.88 -8.67 4.02
CA SER A 87 10.20 -8.13 3.86
C SER A 87 10.80 -7.85 5.23
N GLU A 88 12.09 -8.10 5.37
CA GLU A 88 12.83 -7.67 6.53
C GLU A 88 13.22 -6.20 6.32
N CYS A 89 12.59 -5.30 7.09
CA CYS A 89 13.02 -3.91 7.15
C CYS A 89 14.26 -3.84 8.02
N LEU A 90 15.38 -3.53 7.40
CA LEU A 90 16.64 -3.38 8.10
C LEU A 90 17.11 -1.94 8.01
N THR A 91 17.69 -1.47 9.10
CA THR A 91 18.38 -0.19 9.13
C THR A 91 19.88 -0.47 9.03
N GLY A 92 20.54 0.17 8.08
CA GLY A 92 21.96 -0.02 7.88
C GLY A 92 22.38 0.50 6.52
N TRP A 93 23.66 0.42 6.22
CA TRP A 93 24.21 1.00 5.02
C TRP A 93 23.99 0.16 3.75
N ASP A 94 23.53 -1.09 3.90
CA ASP A 94 23.10 -1.92 2.78
C ASP A 94 21.62 -1.74 2.44
N CYS A 95 20.93 -0.81 3.10
CA CYS A 95 19.51 -0.60 2.91
C CYS A 95 19.24 0.49 1.90
N HIS A 96 18.20 0.28 1.09
CA HIS A 96 17.62 1.32 0.24
C HIS A 96 16.36 1.85 0.90
N GLU A 97 16.20 3.17 0.88
CA GLU A 97 15.02 3.83 1.47
C GLU A 97 14.12 4.34 0.35
N ILE A 98 12.83 4.05 0.48
CA ILE A 98 11.81 4.57 -0.42
C ILE A 98 10.69 5.19 0.40
N PRO A 99 10.02 6.26 -0.11
CA PRO A 99 8.88 6.84 0.59
C PRO A 99 7.77 5.81 0.78
N GLN A 100 7.10 5.87 1.94
CA GLN A 100 5.91 5.05 2.18
C GLN A 100 4.81 5.38 1.20
N ILE A 101 4.66 6.66 0.87
CA ILE A 101 3.65 7.13 -0.07
C ILE A 101 4.29 8.12 -1.05
N MET A 102 3.85 8.06 -2.30
CA MET A 102 4.26 8.98 -3.34
C MET A 102 3.02 9.51 -4.04
N GLN A 103 2.87 10.81 -4.00
CA GLN A 103 1.75 11.53 -4.61
C GLN A 103 2.26 12.65 -5.50
#